data_1a05d96faca61719c018f22ac3730501
#
_entry.id   1a05d96faca61719c018f22ac3730501
#
_cell.length_a   1.000
_cell.length_b   1.000
_cell.length_c   1.000
_cell.angle_alpha   90.00
_cell.angle_beta   90.00
_cell.angle_gamma   90.00
#
_symmetry.space_group_name_H-M   'P 1'
#
loop_
_entity.id
_entity.type
_entity.pdbx_description
1 polymer ?
#
loop_
_entity_poly.entity_id
_entity_poly.type
_entity_poly.pdbx_seq_one_letter_code
_entity_poly.pdbx_strand_id
1 'polypeptide(L)'
;MKVLRFIALCLIAVVALAGCDGARSGSTVDFDLLQRELREGDLLFRRGMGVVGRVVVAADDDGYYSHVGVATYTDGRWCVVHAVPDEPDFEGDFDRVKCEPVELFFDAMRAGNGAVYRTQLPDTLIRQVVAAALRLSAEQRRFDHDYNLEDTTALYCTEFVEYVFEQGGVSISEGRRTFLNFPSMTGDYIMPSDLIENNQLTLIYSF
;
A
#
# COMPACT_ATOMS: atom_id res chain seq x y z
N MET A 1 -51.51 1.14 7.79
CA MET A 1 -51.37 0.96 6.35
C MET A 1 -50.36 1.91 5.67
N LYS A 2 -50.17 3.14 6.13
CA LYS A 2 -49.18 4.09 5.52
C LYS A 2 -47.73 3.77 5.84
N VAL A 3 -47.44 3.26 7.05
CA VAL A 3 -46.07 2.90 7.51
C VAL A 3 -45.54 1.67 6.76
N LEU A 4 -46.39 0.68 6.48
CA LEU A 4 -46.01 -0.53 5.77
C LEU A 4 -45.64 -0.28 4.32
N ARG A 5 -46.25 0.75 3.67
CA ARG A 5 -45.90 1.16 2.29
C ARG A 5 -44.56 1.90 2.22
N PHE A 6 -44.19 2.61 3.28
CA PHE A 6 -42.91 3.33 3.34
C PHE A 6 -41.72 2.36 3.50
N ILE A 7 -41.90 1.32 4.31
CA ILE A 7 -40.86 0.29 4.51
C ILE A 7 -40.66 -0.53 3.23
N ALA A 8 -41.73 -0.84 2.49
CA ALA A 8 -41.64 -1.56 1.21
C ALA A 8 -40.93 -0.71 0.12
N LEU A 9 -41.13 0.61 0.08
CA LEU A 9 -40.44 1.50 -0.85
C LEU A 9 -38.96 1.64 -0.53
N CYS A 10 -38.59 1.72 0.74
CA CYS A 10 -37.19 1.78 1.16
C CYS A 10 -36.43 0.46 0.86
N LEU A 11 -37.08 -0.70 1.03
CA LEU A 11 -36.50 -1.99 0.67
C LEU A 11 -36.28 -2.17 -0.85
N ILE A 12 -37.17 -1.64 -1.69
CA ILE A 12 -37.00 -1.68 -3.17
C ILE A 12 -35.87 -0.72 -3.61
N ALA A 13 -35.69 0.41 -2.96
CA ALA A 13 -34.60 1.34 -3.26
C ALA A 13 -33.21 0.75 -2.91
N VAL A 14 -33.12 -0.04 -1.81
CA VAL A 14 -31.88 -0.71 -1.40
C VAL A 14 -31.51 -1.86 -2.36
N VAL A 15 -32.49 -2.57 -2.89
CA VAL A 15 -32.24 -3.66 -3.88
C VAL A 15 -31.86 -3.11 -5.25
N ALA A 16 -32.33 -1.90 -5.63
CA ALA A 16 -31.98 -1.29 -6.91
C ALA A 16 -30.55 -0.70 -6.96
N LEU A 17 -29.91 -0.48 -5.79
CA LEU A 17 -28.52 -0.04 -5.70
C LEU A 17 -27.49 -1.20 -5.60
N ALA A 18 -27.98 -2.43 -5.41
CA ALA A 18 -27.13 -3.63 -5.37
C ALA A 18 -26.85 -4.26 -6.76
N GLY A 19 -27.24 -3.62 -7.83
CA GLY A 19 -27.16 -4.17 -9.16
C GLY A 19 -26.36 -3.35 -10.15
N CYS A 20 -25.06 -3.15 -9.90
CA CYS A 20 -24.04 -2.82 -10.91
C CYS A 20 -22.62 -2.92 -10.35
N ASP A 21 -22.31 -3.99 -9.63
CA ASP A 21 -20.92 -4.45 -9.62
C ASP A 21 -20.77 -5.30 -10.89
N GLY A 22 -20.50 -4.61 -12.01
CA GLY A 22 -19.90 -5.29 -13.15
C GLY A 22 -18.63 -5.94 -12.60
N ALA A 23 -18.57 -7.26 -12.63
CA ALA A 23 -17.38 -8.03 -12.38
C ALA A 23 -16.29 -7.46 -13.29
N ARG A 24 -15.50 -6.52 -12.75
CA ARG A 24 -14.22 -6.17 -13.34
C ARG A 24 -13.40 -7.44 -13.19
N SER A 25 -13.18 -8.12 -14.30
CA SER A 25 -12.15 -9.12 -14.44
C SER A 25 -10.87 -8.43 -13.92
N GLY A 26 -10.52 -8.66 -12.65
CA GLY A 26 -9.24 -8.26 -12.12
C GLY A 26 -8.19 -8.92 -13.01
N SER A 27 -7.28 -8.15 -13.57
CA SER A 27 -6.17 -8.72 -14.31
C SER A 27 -5.40 -9.61 -13.34
N THR A 28 -5.20 -10.86 -13.71
CA THR A 28 -4.43 -11.78 -12.88
C THR A 28 -2.95 -11.46 -13.00
N VAL A 29 -2.24 -11.46 -11.87
CA VAL A 29 -0.79 -11.26 -11.84
C VAL A 29 -0.11 -12.40 -12.61
N ASP A 30 0.73 -12.05 -13.58
CA ASP A 30 1.70 -12.99 -14.16
C ASP A 30 2.95 -12.99 -13.27
N PHE A 31 2.98 -13.88 -12.29
CA PHE A 31 4.09 -13.96 -11.34
C PHE A 31 5.41 -14.38 -11.99
N ASP A 32 5.38 -15.17 -13.08
CA ASP A 32 6.59 -15.55 -13.80
C ASP A 32 7.22 -14.35 -14.51
N LEU A 33 6.40 -13.49 -15.08
CA LEU A 33 6.87 -12.25 -15.69
C LEU A 33 7.31 -11.26 -14.59
N LEU A 34 6.50 -11.05 -13.57
CA LEU A 34 6.79 -10.15 -12.47
C LEU A 34 8.14 -10.47 -11.82
N GLN A 35 8.39 -11.72 -11.46
CA GLN A 35 9.63 -12.13 -10.79
C GLN A 35 10.89 -11.97 -11.67
N ARG A 36 10.73 -12.05 -13.01
CA ARG A 36 11.84 -11.78 -13.94
C ARG A 36 12.18 -10.29 -14.04
N GLU A 37 11.18 -9.43 -13.88
CA GLU A 37 11.33 -7.98 -13.98
C GLU A 37 11.77 -7.32 -12.68
N LEU A 38 11.46 -7.92 -11.50
CA LEU A 38 11.76 -7.34 -10.19
C LEU A 38 13.26 -7.12 -9.97
N ARG A 39 13.57 -6.04 -9.28
CA ARG A 39 14.89 -5.73 -8.73
C ARG A 39 14.78 -5.31 -7.27
N GLU A 40 15.89 -5.43 -6.54
CA GLU A 40 16.02 -4.90 -5.19
C GLU A 40 15.63 -3.41 -5.15
N GLY A 41 14.84 -3.02 -4.16
CA GLY A 41 14.42 -1.65 -3.96
C GLY A 41 13.31 -1.16 -4.88
N ASP A 42 12.74 -2.00 -5.76
CA ASP A 42 11.53 -1.66 -6.49
C ASP A 42 10.38 -1.39 -5.51
N LEU A 43 9.55 -0.41 -5.84
CA LEU A 43 8.35 -0.08 -5.07
C LEU A 43 7.15 -0.82 -5.64
N LEU A 44 6.52 -1.66 -4.82
CA LEU A 44 5.32 -2.41 -5.18
C LEU A 44 4.11 -1.73 -4.59
N PHE A 45 3.22 -1.26 -5.46
CA PHE A 45 1.95 -0.65 -5.08
C PHE A 45 0.80 -1.62 -5.30
N ARG A 46 -0.18 -1.61 -4.39
CA ARG A 46 -1.43 -2.35 -4.59
C ARG A 46 -2.66 -1.52 -4.23
N ARG A 47 -3.76 -1.79 -4.93
CA ARG A 47 -5.08 -1.33 -4.56
C ARG A 47 -5.70 -2.36 -3.62
N GLY A 48 -5.72 -2.06 -2.32
CA GLY A 48 -6.23 -2.96 -1.30
C GLY A 48 -7.74 -3.21 -1.44
N MET A 49 -8.16 -4.46 -1.22
CA MET A 49 -9.57 -4.88 -1.30
C MET A 49 -10.35 -4.58 -0.02
N GLY A 50 -9.67 -4.38 1.11
CA GLY A 50 -10.25 -4.10 2.43
C GLY A 50 -10.88 -2.70 2.55
N VAL A 51 -11.55 -2.46 3.68
CA VAL A 51 -12.20 -1.16 3.98
C VAL A 51 -11.16 -0.04 4.07
N VAL A 52 -10.03 -0.28 4.75
CA VAL A 52 -8.94 0.70 4.90
C VAL A 52 -8.40 1.11 3.52
N GLY A 53 -8.14 0.15 2.63
CA GLY A 53 -7.66 0.45 1.28
C GLY A 53 -8.62 1.33 0.48
N ARG A 54 -9.93 1.11 0.62
CA ARG A 54 -10.95 1.96 -0.04
C ARG A 54 -10.99 3.38 0.53
N VAL A 55 -10.79 3.53 1.84
CA VAL A 55 -10.72 4.84 2.50
C VAL A 55 -9.49 5.61 2.02
N VAL A 56 -8.33 4.96 1.96
CA VAL A 56 -7.09 5.59 1.47
C VAL A 56 -7.27 6.08 0.03
N VAL A 57 -7.76 5.24 -0.89
CA VAL A 57 -8.01 5.65 -2.28
C VAL A 57 -9.03 6.80 -2.39
N ALA A 58 -10.03 6.83 -1.49
CA ALA A 58 -11.03 7.92 -1.50
C ALA A 58 -10.48 9.23 -0.91
N ALA A 59 -9.44 9.16 -0.08
CA ALA A 59 -8.77 10.31 0.52
C ALA A 59 -7.62 10.85 -0.34
N ASP A 60 -7.11 10.05 -1.26
CA ASP A 60 -6.02 10.38 -2.18
C ASP A 60 -6.64 10.80 -3.53
N ASP A 61 -6.85 12.10 -3.73
CA ASP A 61 -7.64 12.67 -4.85
C ASP A 61 -7.18 12.17 -6.23
N ASP A 62 -5.87 12.00 -6.42
CA ASP A 62 -5.26 11.47 -7.65
C ASP A 62 -4.82 10.00 -7.50
N GLY A 63 -5.11 9.39 -6.33
CA GLY A 63 -4.63 8.08 -5.94
C GLY A 63 -5.39 6.92 -6.56
N TYR A 64 -4.64 5.96 -7.08
CA TYR A 64 -5.19 4.70 -7.57
C TYR A 64 -4.87 3.53 -6.63
N TYR A 65 -3.75 3.60 -5.92
CA TYR A 65 -3.28 2.58 -4.98
C TYR A 65 -3.51 3.02 -3.54
N SER A 66 -3.54 2.07 -2.63
CA SER A 66 -3.75 2.32 -1.21
C SER A 66 -2.65 1.77 -0.31
N HIS A 67 -1.67 1.09 -0.89
CA HIS A 67 -0.63 0.43 -0.14
C HIS A 67 0.63 0.28 -0.96
N VAL A 68 1.79 0.29 -0.28
CA VAL A 68 3.10 0.19 -0.91
C VAL A 68 4.09 -0.58 -0.02
N GLY A 69 5.06 -1.23 -0.65
CA GLY A 69 6.19 -1.87 0.00
C GLY A 69 7.44 -1.86 -0.89
N VAL A 70 8.54 -2.33 -0.36
CA VAL A 70 9.86 -2.38 -1.01
C VAL A 70 10.24 -3.81 -1.35
N ALA A 71 10.60 -4.09 -2.60
CA ALA A 71 11.05 -5.40 -3.05
C ALA A 71 12.43 -5.75 -2.49
N THR A 72 12.59 -7.01 -2.12
CA THR A 72 13.88 -7.62 -1.76
C THR A 72 13.92 -9.08 -2.17
N TYR A 73 15.11 -9.59 -2.48
CA TYR A 73 15.32 -11.01 -2.74
C TYR A 73 15.98 -11.66 -1.52
N THR A 74 15.22 -12.45 -0.79
CA THR A 74 15.70 -13.12 0.43
C THR A 74 15.18 -14.54 0.50
N ASP A 75 15.95 -15.46 1.12
CA ASP A 75 15.59 -16.88 1.25
C ASP A 75 15.24 -17.56 -0.08
N GLY A 76 15.91 -17.14 -1.17
CA GLY A 76 15.75 -17.73 -2.50
C GLY A 76 14.48 -17.32 -3.25
N ARG A 77 13.78 -16.27 -2.81
CA ARG A 77 12.54 -15.76 -3.43
C ARG A 77 12.41 -14.24 -3.33
N TRP A 78 11.56 -13.69 -4.19
CA TRP A 78 11.16 -12.29 -4.08
C TRP A 78 10.17 -12.09 -2.93
N CYS A 79 10.44 -11.10 -2.10
CA CYS A 79 9.61 -10.68 -0.98
C CYS A 79 9.36 -9.19 -1.05
N VAL A 80 8.36 -8.74 -0.30
CA VAL A 80 8.02 -7.33 -0.11
C VAL A 80 8.13 -7.00 1.37
N VAL A 81 8.90 -5.97 1.70
CA VAL A 81 8.92 -5.41 3.06
C VAL A 81 7.95 -4.24 3.09
N HIS A 82 6.99 -4.28 4.01
CA HIS A 82 5.96 -3.24 4.12
C HIS A 82 5.43 -3.11 5.55
N ALA A 83 4.92 -1.92 5.89
CA ALA A 83 4.17 -1.69 7.12
C ALA A 83 2.68 -1.90 6.83
N VAL A 84 2.03 -2.86 7.50
CA VAL A 84 0.66 -3.25 7.14
C VAL A 84 -0.20 -3.53 8.37
N PRO A 85 -1.45 -3.01 8.42
CA PRO A 85 -2.44 -3.35 9.42
C PRO A 85 -3.35 -4.49 8.93
N ASP A 86 -4.01 -5.17 9.86
CA ASP A 86 -5.06 -6.16 9.61
C ASP A 86 -4.66 -7.36 8.73
N GLU A 87 -3.36 -7.66 8.66
CA GLU A 87 -2.84 -8.82 7.92
C GLU A 87 -1.94 -9.69 8.84
N PRO A 88 -2.49 -10.35 9.87
CA PRO A 88 -1.70 -11.14 10.80
C PRO A 88 -1.10 -12.39 10.14
N ASP A 89 0.14 -12.75 10.52
CA ASP A 89 0.80 -13.97 10.07
C ASP A 89 0.41 -15.20 10.93
N PHE A 90 -0.07 -14.95 12.16
CA PHE A 90 -0.52 -15.99 13.12
C PHE A 90 -1.56 -15.39 14.10
N GLU A 91 -2.22 -16.25 14.84
CA GLU A 91 -3.21 -15.82 15.85
C GLU A 91 -2.54 -14.99 16.96
N GLY A 92 -3.03 -13.76 17.16
CA GLY A 92 -2.48 -12.81 18.14
C GLY A 92 -1.30 -11.97 17.64
N ASP A 93 -0.97 -12.06 16.36
CA ASP A 93 -0.01 -11.15 15.73
C ASP A 93 -0.49 -9.70 15.79
N PHE A 94 0.45 -8.74 15.74
CA PHE A 94 0.14 -7.32 15.78
C PHE A 94 0.57 -6.63 14.47
N ASP A 95 -0.02 -5.50 14.20
CA ASP A 95 0.26 -4.71 13.00
C ASP A 95 1.65 -4.10 13.04
N ARG A 96 2.45 -4.39 12.01
CA ARG A 96 3.89 -4.09 12.00
C ARG A 96 4.48 -4.03 10.59
N VAL A 97 5.73 -3.65 10.52
CA VAL A 97 6.59 -3.89 9.35
C VAL A 97 6.91 -5.38 9.29
N LYS A 98 6.62 -6.00 8.14
CA LYS A 98 6.94 -7.41 7.87
C LYS A 98 7.50 -7.61 6.48
N CYS A 99 8.12 -8.77 6.27
CA CYS A 99 8.62 -9.23 4.98
C CYS A 99 7.84 -10.47 4.57
N GLU A 100 7.14 -10.40 3.45
CA GLU A 100 6.33 -11.52 2.97
C GLU A 100 6.58 -11.80 1.48
N PRO A 101 6.28 -13.02 0.97
CA PRO A 101 6.41 -13.33 -0.46
C PRO A 101 5.60 -12.38 -1.34
N VAL A 102 6.14 -12.05 -2.51
CA VAL A 102 5.44 -11.18 -3.47
C VAL A 102 4.08 -11.75 -3.90
N GLU A 103 3.95 -13.06 -3.94
CA GLU A 103 2.70 -13.76 -4.25
C GLU A 103 1.62 -13.49 -3.18
N LEU A 104 2.03 -13.36 -1.91
CA LEU A 104 1.12 -13.05 -0.82
C LEU A 104 0.74 -11.56 -0.81
N PHE A 105 1.71 -10.69 -1.11
CA PHE A 105 1.47 -9.25 -1.25
C PHE A 105 0.45 -8.94 -2.33
N PHE A 106 0.52 -9.63 -3.49
CA PHE A 106 -0.40 -9.47 -4.62
C PHE A 106 -1.49 -10.56 -4.68
N ASP A 107 -1.75 -11.25 -3.58
CA ASP A 107 -2.87 -12.20 -3.53
C ASP A 107 -4.20 -11.52 -3.89
N ALA A 108 -5.04 -12.18 -4.68
CA ALA A 108 -6.30 -11.64 -5.19
C ALA A 108 -7.31 -11.22 -4.10
N MET A 109 -7.18 -11.77 -2.89
CA MET A 109 -8.00 -11.33 -1.74
C MET A 109 -7.49 -10.03 -1.12
N ARG A 110 -6.24 -9.65 -1.40
CA ARG A 110 -5.58 -8.46 -0.85
C ARG A 110 -5.45 -7.34 -1.88
N ALA A 111 -5.19 -7.69 -3.14
CA ALA A 111 -4.90 -6.75 -4.23
C ALA A 111 -5.89 -6.90 -5.39
N GLY A 112 -6.66 -5.87 -5.66
CA GLY A 112 -7.51 -5.81 -6.86
C GLY A 112 -6.75 -5.40 -8.12
N ASN A 113 -5.70 -4.61 -7.96
CA ASN A 113 -4.74 -4.16 -8.98
C ASN A 113 -3.41 -3.86 -8.32
N GLY A 114 -2.35 -3.83 -9.10
CA GLY A 114 -1.02 -3.50 -8.61
C GLY A 114 -0.08 -2.94 -9.66
N ALA A 115 1.02 -2.36 -9.20
CA ALA A 115 2.09 -1.88 -10.06
C ALA A 115 3.45 -1.99 -9.38
N VAL A 116 4.49 -2.05 -10.17
CA VAL A 116 5.89 -1.97 -9.76
C VAL A 116 6.51 -0.74 -10.38
N TYR A 117 7.09 0.09 -9.54
CA TYR A 117 7.87 1.25 -9.96
C TYR A 117 9.33 1.09 -9.54
N ARG A 118 10.23 1.53 -10.40
CA ARG A 118 11.68 1.47 -10.18
C ARG A 118 12.26 2.87 -10.07
N THR A 119 13.13 3.07 -9.07
CA THR A 119 13.94 4.27 -8.95
C THR A 119 15.17 4.19 -9.86
N GLN A 120 15.70 5.35 -10.26
CA GLN A 120 16.98 5.44 -10.99
C GLN A 120 18.18 5.64 -10.05
N LEU A 121 18.06 5.20 -8.81
CA LEU A 121 19.10 5.33 -7.80
C LEU A 121 20.25 4.34 -8.02
N PRO A 122 21.47 4.71 -7.64
CA PRO A 122 22.62 3.79 -7.66
C PRO A 122 22.41 2.58 -6.77
N ASP A 123 22.91 1.42 -7.16
CA ASP A 123 22.81 0.16 -6.39
C ASP A 123 23.34 0.29 -4.96
N THR A 124 24.31 1.19 -4.72
CA THR A 124 24.83 1.45 -3.37
C THR A 124 23.77 2.02 -2.43
N LEU A 125 22.93 2.92 -2.92
CA LEU A 125 21.82 3.51 -2.17
C LEU A 125 20.68 2.49 -2.04
N ILE A 126 20.35 1.77 -3.09
CA ILE A 126 19.34 0.71 -3.04
C ILE A 126 19.68 -0.34 -1.96
N ARG A 127 20.95 -0.75 -1.86
CA ARG A 127 21.36 -1.68 -0.78
C ARG A 127 21.16 -1.09 0.62
N GLN A 128 21.34 0.22 0.81
CA GLN A 128 21.07 0.88 2.10
C GLN A 128 19.58 0.91 2.42
N VAL A 129 18.75 1.23 1.43
CA VAL A 129 17.28 1.21 1.53
C VAL A 129 16.78 -0.18 1.93
N VAL A 130 17.19 -1.21 1.20
CA VAL A 130 16.79 -2.60 1.47
C VAL A 130 17.28 -3.07 2.84
N ALA A 131 18.53 -2.75 3.21
CA ALA A 131 19.05 -3.09 4.53
C ALA A 131 18.26 -2.39 5.66
N ALA A 132 17.84 -1.14 5.47
CA ALA A 132 16.99 -0.43 6.41
C ALA A 132 15.60 -1.08 6.50
N ALA A 133 14.99 -1.43 5.37
CA ALA A 133 13.70 -2.10 5.33
C ALA A 133 13.72 -3.45 6.06
N LEU A 134 14.69 -4.30 5.77
CA LEU A 134 14.88 -5.61 6.43
C LEU A 134 15.14 -5.46 7.93
N ARG A 135 15.91 -4.46 8.34
CA ARG A 135 16.15 -4.17 9.76
C ARG A 135 14.84 -3.83 10.48
N LEU A 136 14.00 -2.94 9.91
CA LEU A 136 12.71 -2.58 10.52
C LEU A 136 11.77 -3.78 10.62
N SER A 137 11.77 -4.67 9.62
CA SER A 137 11.03 -5.94 9.66
C SER A 137 11.55 -6.86 10.77
N ALA A 138 12.88 -7.01 10.92
CA ALA A 138 13.48 -7.82 11.99
C ALA A 138 13.22 -7.24 13.39
N GLU A 139 13.17 -5.92 13.52
CA GLU A 139 12.79 -5.20 14.76
C GLU A 139 11.29 -5.29 15.04
N GLN A 140 10.49 -5.80 14.11
CA GLN A 140 9.03 -5.81 14.18
C GLN A 140 8.46 -4.41 14.47
N ARG A 141 8.96 -3.38 13.75
CA ARG A 141 8.53 -2.00 13.92
C ARG A 141 7.01 -1.91 13.79
N ARG A 142 6.35 -1.30 14.78
CA ARG A 142 4.89 -1.22 14.81
C ARG A 142 4.32 -0.45 13.63
N PHE A 143 3.11 -0.83 13.21
CA PHE A 143 2.32 0.00 12.31
C PHE A 143 1.80 1.22 13.06
N ASP A 144 1.87 2.39 12.42
CA ASP A 144 1.35 3.64 12.98
C ASP A 144 -0.15 3.80 12.65
N HIS A 145 -0.98 3.61 13.66
CA HIS A 145 -2.44 3.82 13.58
C HIS A 145 -2.86 5.28 13.79
N ASP A 146 -1.96 6.12 14.30
CA ASP A 146 -2.21 7.55 14.51
C ASP A 146 -1.82 8.37 13.28
N TYR A 147 -1.07 7.75 12.32
CA TYR A 147 -0.59 8.38 11.08
C TYR A 147 0.19 9.67 11.35
N ASN A 148 1.06 9.64 12.37
CA ASN A 148 1.80 10.80 12.86
C ASN A 148 3.22 10.84 12.30
N LEU A 149 3.47 11.66 11.28
CA LEU A 149 4.78 11.84 10.64
C LEU A 149 5.89 12.39 11.57
N GLU A 150 5.54 12.84 12.78
CA GLU A 150 6.54 13.35 13.75
C GLU A 150 7.13 12.23 14.63
N ASP A 151 6.53 11.02 14.64
CA ASP A 151 6.93 9.90 15.46
C ASP A 151 7.34 8.68 14.63
N THR A 152 8.61 8.42 14.52
CA THR A 152 9.15 7.27 13.77
C THR A 152 9.25 5.97 14.58
N THR A 153 8.67 5.90 15.78
CA THR A 153 8.61 4.66 16.57
C THR A 153 7.62 3.65 16.02
N ALA A 154 6.62 4.12 15.26
CA ALA A 154 5.72 3.36 14.43
C ALA A 154 5.70 3.98 13.04
N LEU A 155 5.31 3.25 12.00
CA LEU A 155 5.32 3.73 10.61
C LEU A 155 4.10 3.17 9.86
N TYR A 156 3.38 3.99 9.10
CA TYR A 156 2.42 3.49 8.12
C TYR A 156 3.09 3.27 6.75
N CYS A 157 2.40 2.70 5.76
CA CYS A 157 3.04 2.12 4.58
C CYS A 157 3.90 3.10 3.75
N THR A 158 3.39 4.28 3.45
CA THR A 158 4.10 5.30 2.65
C THR A 158 5.17 6.01 3.46
N GLU A 159 4.93 6.26 4.74
CA GLU A 159 5.93 6.76 5.67
C GLU A 159 7.10 5.78 5.84
N PHE A 160 6.80 4.47 5.93
CA PHE A 160 7.84 3.44 5.95
C PHE A 160 8.74 3.53 4.71
N VAL A 161 8.14 3.67 3.52
CA VAL A 161 8.92 3.82 2.28
C VAL A 161 9.76 5.09 2.34
N GLU A 162 9.18 6.24 2.66
CA GLU A 162 9.91 7.49 2.81
C GLU A 162 11.08 7.33 3.78
N TYR A 163 10.82 6.81 4.99
CA TYR A 163 11.82 6.59 6.02
C TYR A 163 13.01 5.74 5.57
N VAL A 164 12.77 4.61 4.89
CA VAL A 164 13.89 3.74 4.46
C VAL A 164 14.69 4.35 3.32
N PHE A 165 14.07 5.14 2.44
CA PHE A 165 14.77 5.87 1.38
C PHE A 165 15.58 7.04 1.96
N GLU A 166 15.08 7.73 2.98
CA GLU A 166 15.84 8.76 3.70
C GLU A 166 17.10 8.21 4.37
N GLN A 167 17.11 6.93 4.81
CA GLN A 167 18.35 6.27 5.27
C GLN A 167 19.39 6.14 4.15
N GLY A 168 18.95 6.11 2.88
CA GLY A 168 19.81 6.20 1.69
C GLY A 168 20.10 7.64 1.26
N GLY A 169 19.61 8.65 1.98
CA GLY A 169 19.80 10.06 1.68
C GLY A 169 18.88 10.61 0.58
N VAL A 170 17.75 9.93 0.29
CA VAL A 170 16.80 10.32 -0.77
C VAL A 170 15.39 10.38 -0.20
N SER A 171 14.64 11.45 -0.51
CA SER A 171 13.20 11.52 -0.28
C SER A 171 12.47 11.07 -1.53
N ILE A 172 11.63 10.05 -1.42
CA ILE A 172 10.80 9.58 -2.54
C ILE A 172 9.60 10.51 -2.76
N SER A 173 9.01 11.01 -1.69
CA SER A 173 7.92 11.99 -1.80
C SER A 173 8.40 13.36 -2.29
N GLU A 174 9.72 13.63 -2.27
CA GLU A 174 10.31 14.95 -2.56
C GLU A 174 9.67 16.08 -1.71
N GLY A 175 9.22 15.71 -0.50
CA GLY A 175 8.54 16.62 0.42
C GLY A 175 7.05 16.83 0.10
N ARG A 176 6.49 16.15 -0.91
CA ARG A 176 5.04 16.19 -1.17
C ARG A 176 4.26 15.63 0.02
N ARG A 177 3.13 16.27 0.29
CA ARG A 177 2.17 15.88 1.34
C ARG A 177 0.78 16.24 0.88
N THR A 178 -0.15 15.35 1.15
CA THR A 178 -1.57 15.58 0.93
C THR A 178 -2.23 16.03 2.23
N PHE A 179 -2.84 17.22 2.22
CA PHE A 179 -3.59 17.72 3.38
C PHE A 179 -4.99 17.12 3.40
N LEU A 180 -5.29 16.34 4.44
CA LEU A 180 -6.63 15.79 4.68
C LEU A 180 -7.36 16.65 5.72
N ASN A 181 -8.68 16.80 5.55
CA ASN A 181 -9.54 17.53 6.47
C ASN A 181 -10.83 16.74 6.76
N PHE A 182 -10.66 15.60 7.44
CA PHE A 182 -11.78 14.79 7.94
C PHE A 182 -11.87 14.89 9.47
N PRO A 183 -13.05 14.68 10.08
CA PRO A 183 -13.23 14.87 11.54
C PRO A 183 -12.27 14.08 12.43
N SER A 184 -11.74 12.94 11.96
CA SER A 184 -10.80 12.09 12.70
C SER A 184 -9.39 12.07 12.11
N MET A 185 -9.14 12.74 10.99
CA MET A 185 -7.86 12.74 10.28
C MET A 185 -7.66 14.13 9.65
N THR A 186 -7.15 15.07 10.44
CA THR A 186 -6.83 16.42 9.94
C THR A 186 -5.33 16.64 10.06
N GLY A 187 -4.66 16.89 8.93
CA GLY A 187 -3.22 17.11 8.87
C GLY A 187 -2.62 16.76 7.53
N ASP A 188 -1.29 16.81 7.48
CA ASP A 188 -0.50 16.44 6.30
C ASP A 188 -0.08 14.97 6.38
N TYR A 189 -0.28 14.25 5.28
CA TYR A 189 0.03 12.83 5.16
C TYR A 189 0.86 12.58 3.91
N ILE A 190 1.65 11.52 3.89
CA ILE A 190 2.23 10.98 2.66
C ILE A 190 1.24 9.99 2.09
N MET A 191 0.66 10.30 0.92
CA MET A 191 -0.24 9.39 0.21
C MET A 191 0.52 8.56 -0.84
N PRO A 192 -0.04 7.44 -1.32
CA PRO A 192 0.59 6.70 -2.41
C PRO A 192 0.86 7.52 -3.66
N SER A 193 -0.01 8.47 -4.03
CA SER A 193 0.19 9.40 -5.15
C SER A 193 1.41 10.29 -4.93
N ASP A 194 1.64 10.80 -3.71
CA ASP A 194 2.80 11.64 -3.38
C ASP A 194 4.15 10.96 -3.69
N LEU A 195 4.19 9.61 -3.58
CA LEU A 195 5.37 8.82 -3.94
C LEU A 195 5.48 8.62 -5.47
N ILE A 196 4.34 8.30 -6.12
CA ILE A 196 4.30 7.97 -7.57
C ILE A 196 4.59 9.19 -8.43
N GLU A 197 4.24 10.39 -8.00
CA GLU A 197 4.52 11.64 -8.70
C GLU A 197 6.03 11.98 -8.81
N ASN A 198 6.89 11.19 -8.18
CA ASN A 198 8.34 11.35 -8.33
C ASN A 198 8.78 11.01 -9.75
N ASN A 199 9.37 12.00 -10.42
CA ASN A 199 9.86 11.88 -11.82
C ASN A 199 11.02 10.88 -11.99
N GLN A 200 11.62 10.41 -10.89
CA GLN A 200 12.67 9.39 -10.91
C GLN A 200 12.10 7.97 -10.85
N LEU A 201 10.77 7.82 -10.72
CA LEU A 201 10.10 6.54 -10.76
C LEU A 201 9.69 6.18 -12.18
N THR A 202 10.00 4.95 -12.58
CA THR A 202 9.58 4.38 -13.87
C THR A 202 8.67 3.20 -13.62
N LEU A 203 7.49 3.18 -14.23
CA LEU A 203 6.59 2.03 -14.21
C LEU A 203 7.23 0.85 -14.95
N ILE A 204 7.36 -0.29 -14.28
CA ILE A 204 7.98 -1.53 -14.81
C ILE A 204 6.92 -2.57 -15.14
N TYR A 205 5.91 -2.71 -14.27
CA TYR A 205 4.87 -3.73 -14.39
C TYR A 205 3.56 -3.21 -13.81
N SER A 206 2.41 -3.64 -14.36
CA SER A 206 1.08 -3.37 -13.80
C SER A 206 0.08 -4.42 -14.22
N PHE A 207 -0.96 -4.64 -13.41
CA PHE A 207 -2.05 -5.58 -13.66
C PHE A 207 -3.39 -5.08 -13.12
#